data_970bc3ae8ada3e89bb55236e9a5c7009
#
_entry.id   970bc3ae8ada3e89bb55236e9a5c7009
#
_cell.length_a   1.000
_cell.length_b   1.000
_cell.length_c   1.000
_cell.angle_alpha   90.00
_cell.angle_beta   90.00
_cell.angle_gamma   90.00
#
_symmetry.space_group_name_H-M   'P 1'
#
loop_
_entity.id
_entity.type
_entity.pdbx_description
1 polymer ?
#
loop_
_entity_poly.entity_id
_entity_poly.type
_entity_poly.pdbx_seq_one_letter_code
_entity_poly.pdbx_strand_id
1 'polypeptide(L)'
;KTWHAGWANSYSVGIDICQQPSLKWKNHYVKKGYDIQETTNDTGRGEKRIISLDPNVALAVREAVKSLCTALDIPYQFPCGSDGQSYDGDFYHGVVDKSYLINNFTGVIGHHHITKKKWDCACWWDTLFG
;
A
#
# COMPACT_ATOMS: atom_id res chain seq x y z
N LYS A 1 -13.84 -14.15 9.28
CA LYS A 1 -13.03 -14.01 8.06
C LYS A 1 -13.47 -12.78 7.31
N THR A 2 -12.54 -11.84 7.07
CA THR A 2 -12.80 -10.59 6.35
C THR A 2 -12.36 -10.75 4.89
N TRP A 3 -13.21 -10.33 3.94
CA TRP A 3 -12.93 -10.42 2.51
C TRP A 3 -12.22 -9.15 2.04
N HIS A 4 -10.90 -9.20 1.83
CA HIS A 4 -10.11 -8.03 1.38
C HIS A 4 -8.98 -8.36 0.41
N ALA A 5 -8.43 -9.55 0.41
CA ALA A 5 -7.22 -9.87 -0.35
C ALA A 5 -7.14 -11.33 -0.81
N GLY A 6 -8.25 -11.91 -1.24
CA GLY A 6 -8.26 -13.28 -1.76
C GLY A 6 -7.73 -14.30 -0.75
N TRP A 7 -6.70 -15.05 -1.12
CA TRP A 7 -6.11 -16.07 -0.24
C TRP A 7 -5.54 -15.50 1.07
N ALA A 8 -5.11 -14.25 1.06
CA ALA A 8 -4.52 -13.60 2.24
C ALA A 8 -5.56 -13.29 3.34
N ASN A 9 -6.87 -13.36 3.05
CA ASN A 9 -7.92 -13.10 4.05
C ASN A 9 -7.80 -13.92 5.32
N SER A 10 -7.23 -15.11 5.23
CA SER A 10 -7.07 -16.02 6.38
C SER A 10 -5.85 -15.71 7.24
N TYR A 11 -4.96 -14.83 6.77
CA TYR A 11 -3.64 -14.56 7.35
C TYR A 11 -3.40 -13.10 7.68
N SER A 12 -4.39 -12.23 7.45
CA SER A 12 -4.16 -10.79 7.54
C SER A 12 -5.38 -10.01 8.00
N VAL A 13 -5.13 -8.77 8.42
CA VAL A 13 -6.13 -7.73 8.63
C VAL A 13 -5.96 -6.70 7.52
N GLY A 14 -7.08 -6.23 6.94
CA GLY A 14 -7.06 -5.27 5.85
C GLY A 14 -7.38 -3.86 6.29
N ILE A 15 -6.75 -2.88 5.65
CA ILE A 15 -7.08 -1.45 5.76
C ILE A 15 -7.33 -0.93 4.35
N ASP A 16 -8.44 -0.23 4.17
CA ASP A 16 -8.76 0.48 2.94
C ASP A 16 -8.43 1.96 3.08
N ILE A 17 -7.78 2.51 2.06
CA ILE A 17 -7.48 3.94 2.00
C ILE A 17 -8.67 4.66 1.33
N CYS A 18 -9.27 5.61 2.05
CA CYS A 18 -10.46 6.33 1.59
C CYS A 18 -10.14 7.48 0.61
N GLN A 19 -9.19 7.25 -0.27
CA GLN A 19 -8.87 8.16 -1.39
C GLN A 19 -8.52 7.33 -2.61
N GLN A 20 -8.95 7.76 -3.78
CA GLN A 20 -8.64 7.08 -5.04
C GLN A 20 -7.59 7.85 -5.83
N PRO A 21 -6.65 7.17 -6.50
CA PRO A 21 -5.56 7.83 -7.24
C PRO A 21 -5.95 8.36 -8.62
N SER A 22 -7.09 7.97 -9.16
CA SER A 22 -7.49 8.36 -10.50
C SER A 22 -7.71 9.87 -10.64
N LEU A 23 -7.19 10.46 -11.71
CA LEU A 23 -7.33 11.89 -12.02
C LEU A 23 -8.81 12.34 -12.11
N LYS A 24 -9.72 11.45 -12.45
CA LYS A 24 -11.16 11.77 -12.53
C LYS A 24 -11.74 12.25 -11.19
N TRP A 25 -11.12 11.91 -10.07
CA TRP A 25 -11.58 12.30 -8.75
C TRP A 25 -10.98 13.60 -8.23
N LYS A 26 -10.07 14.24 -8.99
CA LYS A 26 -9.36 15.45 -8.57
C LYS A 26 -10.31 16.55 -8.09
N ASN A 27 -11.29 16.92 -8.92
CA ASN A 27 -12.22 18.01 -8.57
C ASN A 27 -13.05 17.68 -7.33
N HIS A 28 -13.45 16.42 -7.19
CA HIS A 28 -14.21 15.95 -6.03
C HIS A 28 -13.41 16.15 -4.72
N TYR A 29 -12.15 15.76 -4.70
CA TYR A 29 -11.30 15.91 -3.51
C TYR A 29 -10.91 17.36 -3.24
N VAL A 30 -10.62 18.14 -4.27
CA VAL A 30 -10.34 19.58 -4.11
C VAL A 30 -11.52 20.30 -3.48
N LYS A 31 -12.74 20.01 -3.93
CA LYS A 31 -13.96 20.58 -3.34
C LYS A 31 -14.16 20.20 -1.86
N LYS A 32 -13.67 19.05 -1.46
CA LYS A 32 -13.71 18.59 -0.07
C LYS A 32 -12.57 19.12 0.79
N GLY A 33 -11.69 19.94 0.23
CA GLY A 33 -10.58 20.55 0.96
C GLY A 33 -9.33 19.68 1.08
N TYR A 34 -9.21 18.59 0.26
CA TYR A 34 -8.01 17.77 0.22
C TYR A 34 -6.86 18.54 -0.41
N ASP A 35 -5.68 18.41 0.15
CA ASP A 35 -4.44 18.95 -0.39
C ASP A 35 -3.82 17.91 -1.34
N ILE A 36 -4.20 18.00 -2.61
CA ILE A 36 -3.78 17.08 -3.66
C ILE A 36 -3.34 17.84 -4.90
N GLN A 37 -2.52 17.18 -5.70
CA GLN A 37 -2.12 17.68 -7.02
C GLN A 37 -1.86 16.50 -7.97
N GLU A 38 -1.86 16.78 -9.26
CA GLU A 38 -1.47 15.79 -10.25
C GLU A 38 0.03 15.49 -10.14
N THR A 39 0.37 14.23 -10.23
CA THR A 39 1.75 13.76 -10.19
C THR A 39 1.91 12.53 -11.07
N THR A 40 3.15 12.20 -11.41
CA THR A 40 3.49 10.96 -12.08
C THR A 40 4.21 10.07 -11.10
N ASN A 41 3.77 8.82 -10.98
CA ASN A 41 4.39 7.87 -10.06
C ASN A 41 4.54 6.50 -10.73
N ASP A 42 5.62 5.81 -10.40
CA ASP A 42 5.81 4.42 -10.79
C ASP A 42 5.01 3.54 -9.82
N THR A 43 4.08 2.80 -10.38
CA THR A 43 3.22 1.91 -9.61
C THR A 43 3.77 0.48 -9.49
N GLY A 44 5.04 0.28 -9.91
CA GLY A 44 5.61 -1.05 -10.09
C GLY A 44 5.17 -1.75 -11.38
N ARG A 45 4.36 -1.05 -12.19
CA ARG A 45 3.82 -1.52 -13.48
C ARG A 45 3.92 -0.45 -14.55
N GLY A 46 4.93 0.41 -14.45
CA GLY A 46 5.14 1.57 -15.29
C GLY A 46 4.58 2.85 -14.68
N GLU A 47 5.03 3.97 -15.21
CA GLU A 47 4.58 5.29 -14.77
C GLU A 47 3.11 5.52 -15.03
N LYS A 48 2.42 6.11 -14.07
CA LYS A 48 1.04 6.56 -14.20
C LYS A 48 0.86 7.99 -13.70
N ARG A 49 0.00 8.73 -14.39
CA ARG A 49 -0.49 10.02 -13.91
C ARG A 49 -1.60 9.77 -12.91
N ILE A 50 -1.44 10.30 -11.72
CA ILE A 50 -2.35 10.13 -10.58
C ILE A 50 -2.51 11.46 -9.85
N ILE A 51 -3.43 11.51 -8.91
CA ILE A 51 -3.45 12.55 -7.88
C ILE A 51 -2.61 12.09 -6.68
N SER A 52 -1.91 13.01 -6.06
CA SER A 52 -1.13 12.73 -4.85
C SER A 52 -2.04 12.37 -3.68
N LEU A 53 -1.51 11.66 -2.72
CA LEU A 53 -2.22 11.37 -1.47
C LEU A 53 -2.24 12.61 -0.59
N ASP A 54 -3.42 12.96 -0.06
CA ASP A 54 -3.54 14.05 0.92
C ASP A 54 -2.67 13.76 2.14
N PRO A 55 -1.87 14.74 2.63
CA PRO A 55 -0.96 14.53 3.74
C PRO A 55 -1.64 14.06 5.03
N ASN A 56 -2.85 14.51 5.30
CA ASN A 56 -3.60 14.08 6.48
C ASN A 56 -4.11 12.65 6.35
N VAL A 57 -4.51 12.25 5.14
CA VAL A 57 -4.86 10.85 4.85
C VAL A 57 -3.62 9.96 5.00
N ALA A 58 -2.48 10.39 4.45
CA ALA A 58 -1.22 9.64 4.58
C ALA A 58 -0.84 9.45 6.05
N LEU A 59 -0.93 10.50 6.86
CA LEU A 59 -0.63 10.44 8.29
C LEU A 59 -1.58 9.47 9.01
N ALA A 60 -2.88 9.58 8.75
CA ALA A 60 -3.89 8.72 9.37
C ALA A 60 -3.67 7.24 9.03
N VAL A 61 -3.37 6.92 7.78
CA VAL A 61 -3.07 5.54 7.35
C VAL A 61 -1.82 5.03 8.04
N ARG A 62 -0.77 5.82 8.06
CA ARG A 62 0.51 5.45 8.70
C ARG A 62 0.34 5.15 10.18
N GLU A 63 -0.36 6.02 10.90
CA GLU A 63 -0.62 5.83 12.32
C GLU A 63 -1.53 4.63 12.59
N ALA A 64 -2.53 4.39 11.74
CA ALA A 64 -3.40 3.22 11.85
C ALA A 64 -2.60 1.92 11.64
N VAL A 65 -1.72 1.88 10.64
CA VAL A 65 -0.87 0.70 10.37
C VAL A 65 0.07 0.44 11.55
N LYS A 66 0.73 1.47 12.06
CA LYS A 66 1.62 1.35 13.23
C LYS A 66 0.88 0.83 14.45
N SER A 67 -0.31 1.37 14.71
CA SER A 67 -1.13 0.96 15.85
C SER A 67 -1.56 -0.50 15.74
N LEU A 68 -1.95 -0.96 14.55
CA LEU A 68 -2.29 -2.35 14.31
C LEU A 68 -1.08 -3.27 14.48
N CYS A 69 0.06 -2.88 13.96
CA CYS A 69 1.30 -3.65 14.12
C CYS A 69 1.64 -3.83 15.59
N THR A 70 1.53 -2.77 16.39
CA THR A 70 1.75 -2.83 17.84
C THR A 70 0.72 -3.73 18.53
N ALA A 71 -0.56 -3.55 18.24
CA ALA A 71 -1.64 -4.29 18.88
C ALA A 71 -1.63 -5.77 18.56
N LEU A 72 -1.20 -6.15 17.36
CA LEU A 72 -1.18 -7.53 16.88
C LEU A 72 0.21 -8.18 16.98
N ASP A 73 1.19 -7.47 17.52
CA ASP A 73 2.58 -7.92 17.62
C ASP A 73 3.18 -8.30 16.25
N ILE A 74 2.90 -7.44 15.25
CA ILE A 74 3.42 -7.59 13.90
C ILE A 74 4.57 -6.58 13.72
N PRO A 75 5.76 -7.00 13.26
CA PRO A 75 6.84 -6.07 12.96
C PRO A 75 6.43 -5.05 11.88
N TYR A 76 6.75 -3.78 12.10
CA TYR A 76 6.53 -2.71 11.12
C TYR A 76 7.64 -2.77 10.06
N GLN A 77 7.47 -3.68 9.11
CA GLN A 77 8.44 -3.95 8.04
C GLN A 77 7.71 -4.35 6.75
N PHE A 78 8.41 -4.24 5.63
CA PHE A 78 7.82 -4.25 4.29
C PHE A 78 8.63 -5.13 3.35
N PRO A 79 8.02 -5.63 2.24
CA PRO A 79 8.79 -6.29 1.20
C PRO A 79 9.78 -5.34 0.54
N CYS A 80 11.05 -5.69 0.57
CA CYS A 80 12.16 -4.92 0.01
C CYS A 80 13.06 -5.81 -0.85
N GLY A 81 14.02 -5.19 -1.52
CA GLY A 81 14.98 -5.90 -2.35
C GLY A 81 14.45 -6.20 -3.75
N SER A 82 15.17 -7.01 -4.49
CA SER A 82 14.88 -7.28 -5.91
C SER A 82 13.67 -8.19 -6.16
N ASP A 83 13.26 -8.95 -5.16
CA ASP A 83 12.14 -9.91 -5.25
C ASP A 83 11.10 -9.76 -4.14
N GLY A 84 11.29 -8.77 -3.26
CA GLY A 84 10.42 -8.55 -2.11
C GLY A 84 10.64 -9.51 -0.95
N GLN A 85 11.71 -10.29 -0.98
CA GLN A 85 12.03 -11.28 0.05
C GLN A 85 13.11 -10.81 1.04
N SER A 86 13.26 -9.50 1.18
CA SER A 86 14.10 -8.85 2.17
C SER A 86 13.28 -7.82 2.95
N TYR A 87 13.73 -7.46 4.13
CA TYR A 87 13.18 -6.36 4.92
C TYR A 87 14.06 -5.10 4.83
N ASP A 88 15.20 -5.20 4.18
CA ASP A 88 16.17 -4.13 4.03
C ASP A 88 16.28 -3.70 2.56
N GLY A 89 16.66 -2.45 2.35
CA GLY A 89 16.85 -1.88 1.01
C GLY A 89 15.61 -1.14 0.50
N ASP A 90 15.55 -0.99 -0.82
CA ASP A 90 14.45 -0.28 -1.47
C ASP A 90 13.17 -1.12 -1.45
N PHE A 91 12.04 -0.45 -1.36
CA PHE A 91 10.73 -1.11 -1.43
C PHE A 91 10.56 -1.86 -2.74
N TYR A 92 10.01 -3.05 -2.63
CA TYR A 92 9.61 -3.86 -3.77
C TYR A 92 8.18 -3.54 -4.17
N HIS A 93 7.97 -3.27 -5.46
CA HIS A 93 6.64 -2.86 -5.97
C HIS A 93 5.96 -3.92 -6.85
N GLY A 94 6.54 -5.10 -6.95
CA GLY A 94 5.99 -6.21 -7.70
C GLY A 94 5.19 -7.20 -6.85
N VAL A 95 4.76 -8.29 -7.49
CA VAL A 95 4.13 -9.41 -6.80
C VAL A 95 5.20 -10.25 -6.11
N VAL A 96 5.00 -10.48 -4.81
CA VAL A 96 5.89 -11.32 -4.01
C VAL A 96 5.43 -12.78 -4.09
N ASP A 97 6.36 -13.71 -4.05
CA ASP A 97 6.05 -15.14 -4.07
C ASP A 97 5.07 -15.51 -2.95
N LYS A 98 3.98 -16.17 -3.31
CA LYS A 98 2.90 -16.54 -2.38
C LYS A 98 3.40 -17.44 -1.26
N SER A 99 4.22 -18.43 -1.59
CA SER A 99 4.76 -19.36 -0.60
C SER A 99 5.65 -18.65 0.43
N TYR A 100 6.46 -17.70 -0.02
CA TYR A 100 7.25 -16.86 0.87
C TYR A 100 6.37 -16.01 1.79
N LEU A 101 5.34 -15.36 1.23
CA LEU A 101 4.42 -14.54 2.03
C LEU A 101 3.72 -15.34 3.12
N ILE A 102 3.32 -16.58 2.82
CA ILE A 102 2.62 -17.43 3.79
C ILE A 102 3.56 -17.97 4.87
N ASN A 103 4.75 -18.42 4.46
CA ASN A 103 5.61 -19.23 5.34
C ASN A 103 6.73 -18.42 6.02
N ASN A 104 7.16 -17.30 5.43
CA ASN A 104 8.36 -16.60 5.88
C ASN A 104 8.16 -15.12 6.19
N PHE A 105 7.14 -14.50 5.60
CA PHE A 105 6.93 -13.06 5.75
C PHE A 105 6.05 -12.74 6.95
N THR A 106 6.43 -11.70 7.69
CA THR A 106 5.54 -11.04 8.65
C THR A 106 5.78 -9.52 8.54
N GLY A 107 4.72 -8.75 8.45
CA GLY A 107 4.83 -7.30 8.25
C GLY A 107 3.63 -6.72 7.50
N VAL A 108 3.88 -5.65 6.78
CA VAL A 108 2.88 -4.87 6.05
C VAL A 108 3.04 -5.09 4.55
N ILE A 109 1.96 -5.45 3.88
CA ILE A 109 1.92 -5.63 2.42
C ILE A 109 0.76 -4.86 1.81
N GLY A 110 0.91 -4.49 0.54
CA GLY A 110 -0.18 -3.93 -0.25
C GLY A 110 -0.80 -4.98 -1.16
N HIS A 111 -1.98 -4.70 -1.70
CA HIS A 111 -2.62 -5.55 -2.71
C HIS A 111 -1.70 -5.86 -3.90
N HIS A 112 -0.87 -4.91 -4.29
CA HIS A 112 0.06 -5.06 -5.41
C HIS A 112 1.16 -6.11 -5.16
N HIS A 113 1.44 -6.44 -3.92
CA HIS A 113 2.36 -7.53 -3.56
C HIS A 113 1.71 -8.92 -3.70
N ILE A 114 0.38 -8.98 -3.73
CA ILE A 114 -0.39 -10.22 -3.78
C ILE A 114 -0.80 -10.56 -5.22
N THR A 115 -1.16 -9.57 -6.02
CA THR A 115 -1.68 -9.79 -7.36
C THR A 115 -1.34 -8.64 -8.32
N LYS A 116 -1.12 -8.98 -9.59
CA LYS A 116 -0.90 -8.00 -10.67
C LYS A 116 -2.14 -7.19 -11.01
N LYS A 117 -3.32 -7.64 -10.60
CA LYS A 117 -4.60 -6.98 -10.94
C LYS A 117 -4.88 -5.74 -10.10
N LYS A 118 -4.20 -5.57 -9.00
CA LYS A 118 -4.41 -4.45 -8.07
C LYS A 118 -3.13 -3.61 -7.96
N TRP A 119 -3.29 -2.30 -8.12
CA TRP A 119 -2.20 -1.33 -8.00
C TRP A 119 -2.56 -0.17 -7.06
N ASP A 120 -3.73 -0.21 -6.49
CA ASP A 120 -4.43 0.87 -5.79
C ASP A 120 -3.60 1.54 -4.69
N CYS A 121 -2.78 0.83 -3.95
CA CYS A 121 -1.88 1.46 -2.96
C CYS A 121 -0.42 1.55 -3.41
N ALA A 122 -0.04 0.88 -4.50
CA ALA A 122 1.34 0.87 -4.99
C ALA A 122 1.85 2.27 -5.33
N CYS A 123 1.00 3.08 -5.97
CA CYS A 123 1.35 4.43 -6.40
C CYS A 123 1.66 5.40 -5.25
N TRP A 124 1.25 5.08 -4.03
CA TRP A 124 1.48 5.89 -2.85
C TRP A 124 2.36 5.21 -1.80
N TRP A 125 2.90 4.03 -2.12
CA TRP A 125 3.63 3.22 -1.15
C TRP A 125 4.81 3.95 -0.54
N ASP A 126 5.61 4.60 -1.36
CA ASP A 126 6.75 5.39 -0.90
C ASP A 126 6.32 6.64 -0.12
N THR A 127 5.21 7.26 -0.50
CA THR A 127 4.61 8.38 0.23
C THR A 127 4.15 7.96 1.62
N LEU A 128 3.55 6.78 1.72
CA LEU A 128 3.03 6.26 2.98
C LEU A 128 4.15 5.83 3.93
N PHE A 129 5.12 5.09 3.43
CA PHE A 129 6.04 4.31 4.26
C PHE A 129 7.52 4.60 4.00
N GLY A 130 7.81 5.39 2.99
CA GLY A 130 9.18 5.79 2.66
C GLY A 130 9.84 6.75 3.63
#